data_68b8ab03db3ad61764fbe5cb245f0f55
#
_entry.id   68b8ab03db3ad61764fbe5cb245f0f55
#
_cell.length_a   1.000
_cell.length_b   1.000
_cell.length_c   1.000
_cell.angle_alpha   90.00
_cell.angle_beta   90.00
_cell.angle_gamma   90.00
#
_symmetry.space_group_name_H-M   'P 1'
#
loop_
_entity.id
_entity.type
_entity.pdbx_description
1 polymer ?
#
loop_
_entity_poly.entity_id
_entity_poly.type
_entity_poly.pdbx_seq_one_letter_code
_entity_poly.pdbx_strand_id
1 'polypeptide(L)'
;MTSLTSHASHWAKQLGLGVAFYRLYHQPRQFVQRWRRVGLSHLADLAHDQRQMERAAAALPPLAPRSGPPLEVYYLSGRKFWYQTVFCFYSLALQTDLNVQLVVVDDGTLSHRYQNLIRQVCPTVRFVLATEIETRLNAVLPWERYPTLRSRREAYPNLRKLTDIHAGTTGWKLVLDSDMLFFRPPTALLDWLKNPQTPCHMVDVETSYGYSPALMERLAGVPIPEQINVGITGLQSDALDWDELEHWCRTQIEQAGSHYYQEQGLIAMLMARHDCCVMPPEDYIVMPGPAEVISPQAQLHHYVAESKPGYFRHGWKHIVNGYSDPT
;
A
#
# COMPACT_ATOMS: atom_id res chain seq x y z
N MET A 1 34.13 27.29 -3.05
CA MET A 1 33.87 26.06 -3.85
C MET A 1 32.47 25.47 -3.60
N THR A 2 31.44 26.29 -3.34
CA THR A 2 30.10 25.84 -2.89
C THR A 2 28.97 26.22 -3.86
N SER A 3 29.23 26.77 -5.05
CA SER A 3 28.17 27.20 -5.97
C SER A 3 27.94 26.29 -7.18
N LEU A 4 28.86 25.40 -7.51
CA LEU A 4 28.74 24.51 -8.71
C LEU A 4 27.90 23.26 -8.45
N THR A 5 27.76 22.83 -7.20
CA THR A 5 26.95 21.64 -6.84
C THR A 5 25.45 21.92 -6.80
N SER A 6 25.02 23.17 -6.57
CA SER A 6 23.59 23.53 -6.52
C SER A 6 22.98 23.63 -7.92
N HIS A 7 23.72 24.11 -8.92
CA HIS A 7 23.22 24.23 -10.30
C HIS A 7 23.11 22.86 -10.99
N ALA A 8 24.07 21.95 -10.76
CA ALA A 8 24.01 20.60 -11.33
C ALA A 8 22.80 19.79 -10.81
N SER A 9 22.41 20.00 -9.54
CA SER A 9 21.24 19.34 -8.96
C SER A 9 19.92 19.86 -9.53
N HIS A 10 19.86 21.13 -9.91
CA HIS A 10 18.67 21.76 -10.50
C HIS A 10 18.43 21.29 -11.94
N TRP A 11 19.48 21.19 -12.76
CA TRP A 11 19.40 20.68 -14.13
C TRP A 11 19.06 19.18 -14.20
N ALA A 12 19.60 18.38 -13.27
CA ALA A 12 19.26 16.95 -13.19
C ALA A 12 17.78 16.71 -12.82
N LYS A 13 17.17 17.63 -12.05
CA LYS A 13 15.74 17.59 -11.70
C LYS A 13 14.84 17.93 -12.90
N GLN A 14 15.25 18.89 -13.76
CA GLN A 14 14.47 19.29 -14.94
C GLN A 14 14.47 18.28 -16.08
N LEU A 15 15.48 17.41 -16.16
CA LEU A 15 15.64 16.44 -17.26
C LEU A 15 15.06 15.04 -16.95
N GLY A 16 14.31 14.85 -15.86
CA GLY A 16 13.72 13.55 -15.51
C GLY A 16 14.76 12.48 -15.13
N LEU A 17 16.03 12.85 -14.94
CA LEU A 17 17.15 11.95 -14.62
C LEU A 17 17.05 11.36 -13.19
N GLY A 18 16.13 11.85 -12.36
CA GLY A 18 15.91 11.36 -11.00
C GLY A 18 15.60 9.85 -10.95
N VAL A 19 14.81 9.35 -11.89
CA VAL A 19 14.46 7.91 -11.98
C VAL A 19 15.66 7.07 -12.44
N ALA A 20 16.42 7.58 -13.41
CA ALA A 20 17.65 6.93 -13.89
C ALA A 20 18.73 6.94 -12.79
N PHE A 21 18.88 8.05 -12.08
CA PHE A 21 19.82 8.20 -10.95
C PHE A 21 19.42 7.33 -9.75
N TYR A 22 18.12 7.21 -9.45
CA TYR A 22 17.61 6.31 -8.42
C TYR A 22 17.90 4.83 -8.78
N ARG A 23 17.64 4.43 -10.03
CA ARG A 23 17.90 3.06 -10.50
C ARG A 23 19.40 2.73 -10.57
N LEU A 24 20.24 3.67 -11.01
CA LEU A 24 21.67 3.41 -11.20
C LEU A 24 22.52 3.63 -9.94
N TYR A 25 22.10 4.50 -9.03
CA TYR A 25 22.90 4.88 -7.86
C TYR A 25 22.32 4.41 -6.52
N HIS A 26 21.02 4.51 -6.30
CA HIS A 26 20.39 4.14 -5.03
C HIS A 26 20.05 2.64 -4.94
N GLN A 27 19.59 2.00 -6.00
CA GLN A 27 19.32 0.56 -5.98
C GLN A 27 20.57 -0.29 -5.72
N PRO A 28 21.73 -0.05 -6.38
CA PRO A 28 22.94 -0.80 -6.09
C PRO A 28 23.48 -0.56 -4.67
N ARG A 29 23.39 0.68 -4.16
CA ARG A 29 23.83 1.00 -2.79
C ARG A 29 22.94 0.34 -1.74
N GLN A 30 21.64 0.38 -1.89
CA GLN A 30 20.71 -0.33 -1.01
C GLN A 30 20.94 -1.85 -1.06
N PHE A 31 21.22 -2.40 -2.25
CA PHE A 31 21.59 -3.80 -2.41
C PHE A 31 22.88 -4.14 -1.70
N VAL A 32 23.93 -3.33 -1.85
CA VAL A 32 25.24 -3.52 -1.17
C VAL A 32 25.11 -3.33 0.34
N GLN A 33 24.31 -2.38 0.81
CA GLN A 33 24.07 -2.19 2.26
C GLN A 33 23.25 -3.35 2.83
N ARG A 34 22.24 -3.84 2.10
CA ARG A 34 21.46 -5.01 2.48
C ARG A 34 22.32 -6.29 2.45
N TRP A 35 23.15 -6.43 1.43
CA TRP A 35 24.13 -7.52 1.34
C TRP A 35 25.11 -7.54 2.50
N ARG A 36 25.67 -6.38 2.88
CA ARG A 36 26.59 -6.26 4.03
C ARG A 36 25.93 -6.56 5.38
N ARG A 37 24.62 -6.29 5.51
CA ARG A 37 23.88 -6.56 6.75
C ARG A 37 23.40 -8.01 6.89
N VAL A 38 23.06 -8.68 5.79
CA VAL A 38 22.24 -9.90 5.82
C VAL A 38 22.93 -11.11 5.18
N GLY A 39 24.01 -10.93 4.39
CA GLY A 39 24.74 -12.00 3.69
C GLY A 39 24.08 -12.43 2.38
N LEU A 40 24.90 -12.96 1.45
CA LEU A 40 24.43 -13.39 0.10
C LEU A 40 23.49 -14.60 0.16
N SER A 41 23.74 -15.55 1.07
CA SER A 41 22.90 -16.74 1.24
C SER A 41 21.47 -16.36 1.61
N HIS A 42 21.31 -15.45 2.55
CA HIS A 42 19.99 -15.01 3.00
C HIS A 42 19.20 -14.25 1.92
N LEU A 43 19.87 -13.48 1.06
CA LEU A 43 19.22 -12.85 -0.10
C LEU A 43 18.80 -13.87 -1.16
N ALA A 44 19.59 -14.92 -1.37
CA ALA A 44 19.23 -16.01 -2.27
C ALA A 44 18.03 -16.81 -1.74
N ASP A 45 18.02 -17.11 -0.44
CA ASP A 45 16.91 -17.79 0.25
C ASP A 45 15.63 -16.96 0.15
N LEU A 46 15.70 -15.66 0.43
CA LEU A 46 14.54 -14.77 0.32
C LEU A 46 13.99 -14.71 -1.11
N ALA A 47 14.86 -14.64 -2.12
CA ALA A 47 14.46 -14.67 -3.53
C ALA A 47 13.87 -16.03 -3.92
N HIS A 48 14.34 -17.13 -3.32
CA HIS A 48 13.76 -18.46 -3.50
C HIS A 48 12.36 -18.53 -2.88
N ASP A 49 12.21 -18.10 -1.63
CA ASP A 49 10.93 -18.08 -0.90
C ASP A 49 9.88 -17.22 -1.63
N GLN A 50 10.27 -16.05 -2.16
CA GLN A 50 9.41 -15.20 -2.99
C GLN A 50 8.93 -15.93 -4.25
N ARG A 51 9.83 -16.63 -4.96
CA ARG A 51 9.45 -17.41 -6.16
C ARG A 51 8.52 -18.57 -5.83
N GLN A 52 8.70 -19.20 -4.66
CA GLN A 52 7.77 -20.25 -4.20
C GLN A 52 6.37 -19.67 -3.97
N MET A 53 6.28 -18.55 -3.27
CA MET A 53 5.01 -17.86 -3.03
C MET A 53 4.35 -17.42 -4.35
N GLU A 54 5.12 -16.86 -5.30
CA GLU A 54 4.58 -16.47 -6.61
C GLU A 54 4.00 -17.65 -7.39
N ARG A 55 4.68 -18.82 -7.38
CA ARG A 55 4.17 -20.05 -8.00
C ARG A 55 2.91 -20.55 -7.30
N ALA A 56 2.90 -20.52 -5.98
CA ALA A 56 1.74 -20.93 -5.19
C ALA A 56 0.53 -20.03 -5.46
N ALA A 57 0.73 -18.71 -5.58
CA ALA A 57 -0.35 -17.78 -5.94
C ALA A 57 -1.01 -18.11 -7.28
N ALA A 58 -0.20 -18.49 -8.29
CA ALA A 58 -0.71 -18.90 -9.60
C ALA A 58 -1.45 -20.26 -9.58
N ALA A 59 -1.25 -21.07 -8.54
CA ALA A 59 -1.84 -22.40 -8.38
C ALA A 59 -3.03 -22.42 -7.40
N LEU A 60 -3.38 -21.27 -6.77
CA LEU A 60 -4.54 -21.20 -5.90
C LEU A 60 -5.82 -21.53 -6.67
N PRO A 61 -6.74 -22.29 -6.07
CA PRO A 61 -8.04 -22.52 -6.67
C PRO A 61 -8.84 -21.22 -6.81
N PRO A 62 -9.72 -21.10 -7.83
CA PRO A 62 -10.50 -19.91 -8.01
C PRO A 62 -11.48 -19.71 -6.84
N LEU A 63 -11.60 -18.47 -6.38
CA LEU A 63 -12.60 -18.09 -5.38
C LEU A 63 -14.01 -18.25 -5.97
N ALA A 64 -14.87 -18.92 -5.23
CA ALA A 64 -16.27 -19.03 -5.59
C ALA A 64 -16.95 -17.65 -5.50
N PRO A 65 -17.79 -17.27 -6.49
CA PRO A 65 -18.59 -16.06 -6.40
C PRO A 65 -19.53 -16.10 -5.20
N ARG A 66 -19.71 -14.96 -4.55
CA ARG A 66 -20.64 -14.81 -3.43
C ARG A 66 -21.81 -13.92 -3.83
N SER A 67 -22.96 -14.13 -3.19
CA SER A 67 -24.17 -13.31 -3.39
C SER A 67 -24.13 -12.06 -2.51
N GLY A 68 -24.95 -11.07 -2.88
CA GLY A 68 -25.07 -9.78 -2.18
C GLY A 68 -24.35 -8.63 -2.88
N PRO A 69 -24.50 -7.41 -2.37
CA PRO A 69 -23.84 -6.24 -2.95
C PRO A 69 -22.31 -6.39 -2.86
N PRO A 70 -21.57 -6.02 -3.92
CA PRO A 70 -20.12 -6.08 -3.91
C PRO A 70 -19.55 -5.05 -2.95
N LEU A 71 -18.65 -5.51 -2.06
CA LEU A 71 -17.86 -4.67 -1.15
C LEU A 71 -16.44 -4.58 -1.68
N GLU A 72 -16.14 -3.46 -2.32
CA GLU A 72 -14.88 -3.28 -3.05
C GLU A 72 -13.69 -3.06 -2.08
N VAL A 73 -12.61 -3.81 -2.33
CA VAL A 73 -11.32 -3.69 -1.62
C VAL A 73 -10.24 -3.38 -2.63
N TYR A 74 -9.58 -2.25 -2.47
CA TYR A 74 -8.66 -1.67 -3.43
C TYR A 74 -7.21 -1.99 -3.10
N TYR A 75 -6.43 -2.33 -4.12
CA TYR A 75 -4.99 -2.56 -4.04
C TYR A 75 -4.27 -1.85 -5.17
N LEU A 76 -3.22 -1.11 -4.86
CA LEU A 76 -2.27 -0.65 -5.85
C LEU A 76 -1.32 -1.82 -6.17
N SER A 77 -1.36 -2.35 -7.38
CA SER A 77 -0.61 -3.56 -7.71
C SER A 77 -0.20 -3.61 -9.19
N GLY A 78 0.79 -4.45 -9.46
CA GLY A 78 1.31 -4.72 -10.79
C GLY A 78 2.28 -5.89 -10.78
N ARG A 79 3.23 -5.91 -11.73
CA ARG A 79 4.15 -7.02 -11.95
C ARG A 79 4.86 -7.52 -10.67
N LYS A 80 5.23 -6.60 -9.78
CA LYS A 80 6.03 -6.94 -8.60
C LYS A 80 5.19 -7.51 -7.47
N PHE A 81 3.93 -7.09 -7.34
CA PHE A 81 3.12 -7.33 -6.16
C PHE A 81 1.86 -8.17 -6.42
N TRP A 82 1.56 -8.56 -7.68
CA TRP A 82 0.35 -9.27 -8.04
C TRP A 82 0.08 -10.51 -7.16
N TYR A 83 1.11 -11.31 -6.88
CA TYR A 83 0.97 -12.54 -6.09
C TYR A 83 0.72 -12.26 -4.60
N GLN A 84 1.31 -11.19 -4.08
CA GLN A 84 1.05 -10.73 -2.70
C GLN A 84 -0.39 -10.21 -2.60
N THR A 85 -0.85 -9.40 -3.57
CA THR A 85 -2.24 -8.93 -3.68
C THR A 85 -3.21 -10.11 -3.73
N VAL A 86 -2.91 -11.13 -4.52
CA VAL A 86 -3.74 -12.34 -4.60
C VAL A 86 -3.82 -13.02 -3.23
N PHE A 87 -2.70 -13.25 -2.54
CA PHE A 87 -2.71 -13.89 -1.23
C PHE A 87 -3.42 -13.05 -0.16
N CYS A 88 -3.18 -11.73 -0.14
CA CYS A 88 -3.86 -10.84 0.80
C CYS A 88 -5.38 -10.90 0.61
N PHE A 89 -5.85 -10.69 -0.61
CA PHE A 89 -7.28 -10.73 -0.90
C PHE A 89 -7.89 -12.13 -0.72
N TYR A 90 -7.18 -13.17 -1.15
CA TYR A 90 -7.63 -14.57 -1.01
C TYR A 90 -7.83 -14.93 0.46
N SER A 91 -6.86 -14.58 1.32
CA SER A 91 -6.95 -14.82 2.75
C SER A 91 -8.12 -14.05 3.39
N LEU A 92 -8.38 -12.79 2.99
CA LEU A 92 -9.56 -12.05 3.42
C LEU A 92 -10.86 -12.73 2.99
N ALA A 93 -10.96 -13.12 1.72
CA ALA A 93 -12.16 -13.74 1.16
C ALA A 93 -12.49 -15.08 1.84
N LEU A 94 -11.49 -15.83 2.32
CA LEU A 94 -11.72 -17.07 3.08
C LEU A 94 -12.29 -16.81 4.50
N GLN A 95 -12.10 -15.62 5.05
CA GLN A 95 -12.52 -15.27 6.42
C GLN A 95 -13.90 -14.59 6.49
N THR A 96 -14.65 -14.53 5.40
CA THR A 96 -15.97 -13.88 5.38
C THR A 96 -16.91 -14.50 4.37
N ASP A 97 -18.22 -14.45 4.64
CA ASP A 97 -19.27 -14.80 3.70
C ASP A 97 -19.78 -13.60 2.89
N LEU A 98 -19.28 -12.41 3.16
CA LEU A 98 -19.61 -11.20 2.42
C LEU A 98 -19.09 -11.29 0.97
N ASN A 99 -19.78 -10.64 0.05
CA ASN A 99 -19.34 -10.52 -1.34
C ASN A 99 -18.25 -9.45 -1.45
N VAL A 100 -17.05 -9.73 -0.89
CA VAL A 100 -15.88 -8.86 -1.08
C VAL A 100 -15.40 -8.96 -2.52
N GLN A 101 -15.11 -7.82 -3.14
CA GLN A 101 -14.65 -7.73 -4.52
C GLN A 101 -13.25 -7.10 -4.59
N LEU A 102 -12.32 -7.82 -5.23
CA LEU A 102 -10.99 -7.33 -5.51
C LEU A 102 -11.02 -6.23 -6.58
N VAL A 103 -10.46 -5.07 -6.25
CA VAL A 103 -10.18 -3.99 -7.22
C VAL A 103 -8.68 -3.77 -7.28
N VAL A 104 -8.09 -4.04 -8.43
CA VAL A 104 -6.66 -3.83 -8.67
C VAL A 104 -6.47 -2.56 -9.48
N VAL A 105 -5.81 -1.58 -8.86
CA VAL A 105 -5.39 -0.32 -9.50
C VAL A 105 -3.96 -0.50 -10.02
N ASP A 106 -3.78 -0.27 -11.32
CA ASP A 106 -2.51 -0.50 -12.01
C ASP A 106 -1.42 0.46 -11.53
N ASP A 107 -0.32 -0.09 -11.02
CA ASP A 107 0.89 0.66 -10.67
C ASP A 107 1.72 1.12 -11.88
N GLY A 108 1.22 0.93 -13.10
CA GLY A 108 1.88 1.18 -14.37
C GLY A 108 2.65 -0.03 -14.93
N THR A 109 2.53 -1.21 -14.29
CA THR A 109 3.24 -2.44 -14.70
C THR A 109 2.33 -3.66 -14.85
N LEU A 110 1.01 -3.49 -14.70
CA LEU A 110 -0.01 -4.54 -14.74
C LEU A 110 -0.32 -4.97 -16.19
N SER A 111 0.55 -5.80 -16.77
CA SER A 111 0.32 -6.35 -18.11
C SER A 111 -0.83 -7.37 -18.14
N HIS A 112 -1.34 -7.68 -19.35
CA HIS A 112 -2.37 -8.71 -19.56
C HIS A 112 -2.01 -10.07 -18.94
N ARG A 113 -0.73 -10.43 -18.91
CA ARG A 113 -0.26 -11.67 -18.24
C ARG A 113 -0.65 -11.67 -16.78
N TYR A 114 -0.37 -10.58 -16.05
CA TYR A 114 -0.66 -10.49 -14.61
C TYR A 114 -2.16 -10.34 -14.35
N GLN A 115 -2.88 -9.62 -15.20
CA GLN A 115 -4.35 -9.56 -15.14
C GLN A 115 -4.96 -10.96 -15.25
N ASN A 116 -4.48 -11.80 -16.18
CA ASN A 116 -4.96 -13.17 -16.36
C ASN A 116 -4.65 -14.06 -15.15
N LEU A 117 -3.44 -13.97 -14.58
CA LEU A 117 -3.07 -14.70 -13.37
C LEU A 117 -3.99 -14.32 -12.18
N ILE A 118 -4.23 -13.02 -11.98
CA ILE A 118 -5.13 -12.56 -10.92
C ILE A 118 -6.57 -13.04 -11.19
N ARG A 119 -7.07 -12.91 -12.43
CA ARG A 119 -8.43 -13.32 -12.81
C ARG A 119 -8.64 -14.82 -12.66
N GLN A 120 -7.62 -15.62 -12.87
CA GLN A 120 -7.68 -17.07 -12.69
C GLN A 120 -8.04 -17.44 -11.24
N VAL A 121 -7.54 -16.70 -10.25
CA VAL A 121 -7.79 -16.94 -8.81
C VAL A 121 -8.98 -16.12 -8.31
N CYS A 122 -9.13 -14.90 -8.79
CA CYS A 122 -10.21 -13.97 -8.41
C CYS A 122 -11.07 -13.63 -9.63
N PRO A 123 -12.04 -14.48 -10.03
CA PRO A 123 -12.78 -14.32 -11.30
C PRO A 123 -13.57 -13.00 -11.39
N THR A 124 -14.04 -12.48 -10.26
CA THR A 124 -14.82 -11.23 -10.17
C THR A 124 -13.98 -9.96 -10.05
N VAL A 125 -12.65 -10.07 -10.22
CA VAL A 125 -11.74 -8.93 -10.09
C VAL A 125 -12.06 -7.80 -11.06
N ARG A 126 -12.06 -6.57 -10.57
CA ARG A 126 -12.11 -5.35 -11.39
C ARG A 126 -10.72 -4.75 -11.50
N PHE A 127 -10.33 -4.35 -12.70
CA PHE A 127 -9.06 -3.64 -12.94
C PHE A 127 -9.35 -2.18 -13.28
N VAL A 128 -8.60 -1.29 -12.65
CA VAL A 128 -8.52 0.14 -12.99
C VAL A 128 -7.18 0.34 -13.68
N LEU A 129 -7.20 0.49 -15.00
CA LEU A 129 -6.00 0.48 -15.82
C LEU A 129 -5.37 1.89 -15.94
N ALA A 130 -4.09 1.95 -16.28
CA ALA A 130 -3.33 3.18 -16.39
C ALA A 130 -3.99 4.24 -17.28
N THR A 131 -4.63 3.86 -18.38
CA THR A 131 -5.34 4.79 -19.28
C THR A 131 -6.55 5.44 -18.61
N GLU A 132 -7.34 4.67 -17.86
CA GLU A 132 -8.47 5.19 -17.09
C GLU A 132 -7.97 6.14 -15.98
N ILE A 133 -6.92 5.74 -15.27
CA ILE A 133 -6.29 6.54 -14.21
C ILE A 133 -5.82 7.90 -14.78
N GLU A 134 -5.07 7.91 -15.88
CA GLU A 134 -4.55 9.15 -16.47
C GLU A 134 -5.69 10.05 -16.98
N THR A 135 -6.77 9.49 -17.54
CA THR A 135 -7.94 10.27 -17.94
C THR A 135 -8.56 10.98 -16.75
N ARG A 136 -8.78 10.28 -15.64
CA ARG A 136 -9.33 10.87 -14.40
C ARG A 136 -8.39 11.91 -13.78
N LEU A 137 -7.10 11.60 -13.71
CA LEU A 137 -6.10 12.54 -13.18
C LEU A 137 -6.00 13.82 -14.01
N ASN A 138 -6.04 13.73 -15.33
CA ASN A 138 -6.00 14.92 -16.19
C ASN A 138 -7.26 15.81 -16.03
N ALA A 139 -8.40 15.20 -15.72
CA ALA A 139 -9.64 15.92 -15.45
C ALA A 139 -9.67 16.57 -14.07
N VAL A 140 -9.18 15.91 -13.02
CA VAL A 140 -9.33 16.33 -11.62
C VAL A 140 -8.06 16.97 -11.07
N LEU A 141 -6.89 16.45 -11.46
CA LEU A 141 -5.58 16.91 -11.03
C LEU A 141 -4.71 17.36 -12.23
N PRO A 142 -5.15 18.36 -13.05
CA PRO A 142 -4.35 18.84 -14.17
C PRO A 142 -2.99 19.33 -13.71
N TRP A 143 -1.95 19.13 -14.54
CA TRP A 143 -0.56 19.44 -14.22
C TRP A 143 -0.35 20.92 -13.86
N GLU A 144 -1.08 21.82 -14.50
CA GLU A 144 -0.96 23.26 -14.30
C GLU A 144 -1.38 23.68 -12.88
N ARG A 145 -2.32 22.95 -12.27
CA ARG A 145 -2.84 23.26 -10.95
C ARG A 145 -2.19 22.41 -9.84
N TYR A 146 -1.82 21.15 -10.15
CA TYR A 146 -1.32 20.18 -9.17
C TYR A 146 0.08 19.63 -9.55
N PRO A 147 1.07 20.49 -9.84
CA PRO A 147 2.38 20.05 -10.34
C PRO A 147 3.14 19.21 -9.30
N THR A 148 2.97 19.48 -7.99
CA THR A 148 3.71 18.78 -6.95
C THR A 148 3.16 17.37 -6.73
N LEU A 149 1.85 17.21 -6.59
CA LEU A 149 1.21 15.89 -6.47
C LEU A 149 1.49 15.04 -7.70
N ARG A 150 1.38 15.60 -8.92
CA ARG A 150 1.66 14.88 -10.17
C ARG A 150 3.12 14.43 -10.27
N SER A 151 4.07 15.35 -10.03
CA SER A 151 5.50 15.01 -10.04
C SER A 151 5.85 13.99 -8.95
N ARG A 152 5.27 14.17 -7.77
CA ARG A 152 5.54 13.25 -6.65
C ARG A 152 4.96 11.86 -6.88
N ARG A 153 3.75 11.75 -7.44
CA ARG A 153 3.13 10.49 -7.88
C ARG A 153 4.04 9.70 -8.83
N GLU A 154 4.72 10.38 -9.75
CA GLU A 154 5.67 9.73 -10.67
C GLU A 154 6.95 9.27 -9.96
N ALA A 155 7.50 10.13 -9.11
CA ALA A 155 8.76 9.85 -8.40
C ALA A 155 8.61 8.87 -7.23
N TYR A 156 7.41 8.79 -6.63
CA TYR A 156 7.13 8.02 -5.42
C TYR A 156 5.82 7.21 -5.56
N PRO A 157 5.92 5.95 -5.99
CA PRO A 157 4.74 5.13 -6.33
C PRO A 157 3.70 4.96 -5.22
N ASN A 158 4.09 4.99 -3.93
CA ASN A 158 3.12 4.84 -2.84
C ASN A 158 2.07 5.95 -2.83
N LEU A 159 2.41 7.17 -3.29
CA LEU A 159 1.43 8.24 -3.38
C LEU A 159 0.27 7.92 -4.33
N ARG A 160 0.45 6.95 -5.24
CA ARG A 160 -0.61 6.47 -6.13
C ARG A 160 -1.78 5.82 -5.36
N LYS A 161 -1.55 5.30 -4.15
CA LYS A 161 -2.65 4.81 -3.31
C LYS A 161 -3.65 5.95 -3.01
N LEU A 162 -3.14 7.15 -2.79
CA LEU A 162 -3.98 8.33 -2.58
C LEU A 162 -4.50 8.90 -3.90
N THR A 163 -3.64 9.19 -4.88
CA THR A 163 -4.04 9.86 -6.12
C THR A 163 -4.83 8.97 -7.07
N ASP A 164 -4.32 7.76 -7.38
CA ASP A 164 -4.87 6.93 -8.46
C ASP A 164 -6.14 6.17 -8.05
N ILE A 165 -6.33 5.95 -6.75
CA ILE A 165 -7.54 5.32 -6.22
C ILE A 165 -8.65 6.36 -6.04
N HIS A 166 -8.34 7.54 -5.51
CA HIS A 166 -9.35 8.48 -5.05
C HIS A 166 -9.68 9.60 -6.06
N ALA A 167 -8.71 10.09 -6.86
CA ALA A 167 -8.97 11.21 -7.77
C ALA A 167 -10.03 10.86 -8.83
N GLY A 168 -11.08 11.71 -8.91
CA GLY A 168 -12.19 11.53 -9.84
C GLY A 168 -13.09 10.33 -9.52
N THR A 169 -13.11 9.86 -8.28
CA THR A 169 -14.03 8.85 -7.77
C THR A 169 -14.81 9.38 -6.58
N THR A 170 -15.88 8.67 -6.18
CA THR A 170 -16.73 9.06 -5.05
C THR A 170 -16.89 7.93 -4.05
N GLY A 171 -17.39 8.25 -2.86
CA GLY A 171 -17.70 7.31 -1.79
C GLY A 171 -16.47 6.76 -1.08
N TRP A 172 -16.73 5.86 -0.15
CA TRP A 172 -15.70 5.23 0.68
C TRP A 172 -14.88 4.22 -0.11
N LYS A 173 -13.57 4.23 0.11
CA LYS A 173 -12.63 3.26 -0.44
C LYS A 173 -11.84 2.61 0.68
N LEU A 174 -11.87 1.28 0.74
CA LEU A 174 -10.96 0.51 1.57
C LEU A 174 -9.73 0.16 0.73
N VAL A 175 -8.59 0.72 1.09
CA VAL A 175 -7.30 0.45 0.44
C VAL A 175 -6.46 -0.42 1.36
N LEU A 176 -5.94 -1.52 0.83
CA LEU A 176 -5.09 -2.45 1.56
C LEU A 176 -3.70 -2.55 0.91
N ASP A 177 -2.67 -2.67 1.75
CA ASP A 177 -1.34 -3.07 1.30
C ASP A 177 -1.32 -4.57 0.95
N SER A 178 -0.48 -4.94 -0.01
CA SER A 178 -0.44 -6.32 -0.52
C SER A 178 0.29 -7.30 0.41
N ASP A 179 1.08 -6.80 1.34
CA ASP A 179 1.93 -7.61 2.24
C ASP A 179 1.26 -7.92 3.57
N MET A 180 -0.04 -8.18 3.51
CA MET A 180 -0.85 -8.60 4.65
C MET A 180 -1.47 -9.98 4.41
N LEU A 181 -1.78 -10.69 5.50
CA LEU A 181 -2.52 -11.96 5.49
C LEU A 181 -3.55 -11.99 6.61
N PHE A 182 -4.74 -12.48 6.30
CA PHE A 182 -5.83 -12.69 7.24
C PHE A 182 -5.90 -14.16 7.65
N PHE A 183 -5.90 -14.43 8.95
CA PHE A 183 -5.91 -15.78 9.53
C PHE A 183 -7.22 -16.11 10.25
N ARG A 184 -7.98 -15.08 10.61
CA ARG A 184 -9.29 -15.17 11.27
C ARG A 184 -10.22 -14.08 10.75
N PRO A 185 -11.55 -14.20 10.94
CA PRO A 185 -12.50 -13.17 10.51
C PRO A 185 -12.14 -11.78 11.07
N PRO A 186 -11.80 -10.81 10.22
CA PRO A 186 -11.41 -9.46 10.66
C PRO A 186 -12.65 -8.62 10.93
N THR A 187 -13.32 -8.88 12.06
CA THR A 187 -14.65 -8.37 12.38
C THR A 187 -14.75 -6.85 12.33
N ALA A 188 -13.82 -6.13 12.94
CA ALA A 188 -13.81 -4.65 12.93
C ALA A 188 -13.73 -4.09 11.50
N LEU A 189 -12.87 -4.68 10.65
CA LEU A 189 -12.72 -4.28 9.25
C LEU A 189 -13.98 -4.59 8.42
N LEU A 190 -14.56 -5.77 8.62
CA LEU A 190 -15.77 -6.20 7.90
C LEU A 190 -16.98 -5.36 8.30
N ASP A 191 -17.09 -4.98 9.57
CA ASP A 191 -18.18 -4.11 10.05
C ASP A 191 -18.03 -2.69 9.49
N TRP A 192 -16.80 -2.16 9.47
CA TRP A 192 -16.52 -0.90 8.79
C TRP A 192 -16.88 -0.97 7.29
N LEU A 193 -16.46 -2.03 6.60
CA LEU A 193 -16.66 -2.18 5.16
C LEU A 193 -18.16 -2.26 4.78
N LYS A 194 -19.02 -2.83 5.64
CA LYS A 194 -20.48 -2.87 5.42
C LYS A 194 -21.13 -1.51 5.50
N ASN A 195 -20.65 -0.64 6.39
CA ASN A 195 -21.28 0.65 6.67
C ASN A 195 -20.24 1.69 7.12
N PRO A 196 -19.36 2.14 6.22
CA PRO A 196 -18.33 3.12 6.56
C PRO A 196 -18.95 4.49 6.89
N GLN A 197 -18.62 5.04 8.05
CA GLN A 197 -19.10 6.35 8.52
C GLN A 197 -17.95 7.33 8.75
N THR A 198 -16.78 6.81 9.12
CA THR A 198 -15.58 7.59 9.43
C THR A 198 -14.36 6.93 8.81
N PRO A 199 -13.25 7.64 8.61
CA PRO A 199 -12.00 7.01 8.14
C PRO A 199 -11.57 5.86 9.04
N CYS A 200 -10.80 4.90 8.50
CA CYS A 200 -10.24 3.82 9.29
C CYS A 200 -8.76 3.58 8.99
N HIS A 201 -8.03 3.10 9.99
CA HIS A 201 -6.62 2.75 9.88
C HIS A 201 -6.18 1.69 10.89
N MET A 202 -4.98 1.12 10.68
CA MET A 202 -4.28 0.30 11.67
C MET A 202 -3.40 1.17 12.58
N VAL A 203 -2.91 0.56 13.68
CA VAL A 203 -1.90 1.17 14.56
C VAL A 203 -0.52 0.65 14.17
N ASP A 204 0.44 1.55 13.97
CA ASP A 204 1.84 1.21 13.65
C ASP A 204 2.62 0.89 14.93
N VAL A 205 3.77 0.23 14.77
CA VAL A 205 4.71 -0.04 15.89
C VAL A 205 5.49 1.21 16.31
N GLU A 206 5.62 2.19 15.41
CA GLU A 206 6.28 3.47 15.65
C GLU A 206 5.69 4.56 14.75
N THR A 207 5.84 5.83 15.14
CA THR A 207 5.42 6.96 14.32
C THR A 207 6.40 7.20 13.18
N SER A 208 5.98 6.95 11.94
CA SER A 208 6.82 7.01 10.73
C SER A 208 6.20 7.89 9.64
N TYR A 209 6.19 9.22 9.84
CA TYR A 209 5.59 10.16 8.88
C TYR A 209 6.60 10.88 7.97
N GLY A 210 7.89 10.81 8.32
CA GLY A 210 8.96 11.42 7.54
C GLY A 210 9.13 12.91 7.72
N TYR A 211 8.21 13.57 8.42
CA TYR A 211 8.21 15.01 8.70
C TYR A 211 7.99 15.28 10.18
N SER A 212 8.45 16.44 10.67
CA SER A 212 8.27 16.79 12.08
C SER A 212 6.80 16.99 12.42
N PRO A 213 6.34 16.57 13.62
CA PRO A 213 4.98 16.82 14.07
C PRO A 213 4.60 18.29 13.98
N ALA A 214 5.48 19.21 14.39
CA ALA A 214 5.25 20.66 14.32
C ALA A 214 4.98 21.19 12.90
N LEU A 215 5.61 20.62 11.85
CA LEU A 215 5.31 20.96 10.46
C LEU A 215 3.93 20.45 10.05
N MET A 216 3.64 19.20 10.38
CA MET A 216 2.39 18.53 10.00
C MET A 216 1.20 19.18 10.71
N GLU A 217 1.30 19.42 12.00
CA GLU A 217 0.26 20.10 12.81
C GLU A 217 -0.03 21.52 12.32
N ARG A 218 1.02 22.27 12.00
CA ARG A 218 0.85 23.63 11.43
C ARG A 218 0.10 23.59 10.10
N LEU A 219 0.36 22.59 9.25
CA LEU A 219 -0.31 22.44 7.96
C LEU A 219 -1.74 21.91 8.11
N ALA A 220 -1.95 20.91 8.95
CA ALA A 220 -3.27 20.32 9.18
C ALA A 220 -4.18 21.21 10.06
N GLY A 221 -3.60 22.11 10.86
CA GLY A 221 -4.33 22.96 11.81
C GLY A 221 -4.82 22.23 13.05
N VAL A 222 -4.44 20.97 13.26
CA VAL A 222 -4.82 20.12 14.39
C VAL A 222 -3.64 19.23 14.80
N PRO A 223 -3.60 18.72 16.04
CA PRO A 223 -2.61 17.70 16.45
C PRO A 223 -2.68 16.46 15.57
N ILE A 224 -1.53 15.90 15.24
CA ILE A 224 -1.44 14.70 14.40
C ILE A 224 -1.41 13.46 15.29
N PRO A 225 -2.32 12.48 15.12
CA PRO A 225 -2.27 11.22 15.85
C PRO A 225 -0.96 10.49 15.62
N GLU A 226 -0.45 9.86 16.65
CA GLU A 226 0.72 9.00 16.56
C GLU A 226 0.35 7.64 15.95
N GLN A 227 1.34 6.96 15.38
CA GLN A 227 1.28 5.54 14.99
C GLN A 227 0.14 5.17 14.02
N ILE A 228 -0.26 6.06 13.11
CA ILE A 228 -1.17 5.68 12.02
C ILE A 228 -0.40 4.82 11.02
N ASN A 229 -0.84 3.56 10.85
CA ASN A 229 -0.34 2.66 9.81
C ASN A 229 -1.29 2.64 8.61
N VAL A 230 -0.75 2.82 7.41
CA VAL A 230 -1.51 2.92 6.16
C VAL A 230 -1.65 1.59 5.41
N GLY A 231 -1.33 0.47 6.04
CA GLY A 231 -1.59 -0.86 5.48
C GLY A 231 -3.07 -1.13 5.30
N ILE A 232 -3.92 -0.61 6.21
CA ILE A 232 -5.37 -0.48 6.03
C ILE A 232 -5.67 1.01 6.03
N THR A 233 -6.33 1.49 4.98
CA THR A 233 -6.76 2.88 4.88
C THR A 233 -8.16 2.95 4.31
N GLY A 234 -9.10 3.46 5.11
CA GLY A 234 -10.45 3.76 4.68
C GLY A 234 -10.66 5.28 4.58
N LEU A 235 -10.91 5.80 3.38
CA LEU A 235 -11.14 7.22 3.14
C LEU A 235 -12.32 7.44 2.20
N GLN A 236 -13.01 8.56 2.37
CA GLN A 236 -14.07 8.99 1.46
C GLN A 236 -13.46 9.84 0.35
N SER A 237 -13.54 9.39 -0.91
CA SER A 237 -12.84 9.99 -2.05
C SER A 237 -13.28 11.41 -2.35
N ASP A 238 -14.57 11.69 -2.25
CA ASP A 238 -15.17 13.00 -2.52
C ASP A 238 -15.00 14.01 -1.36
N ALA A 239 -14.50 13.56 -0.21
CA ALA A 239 -14.12 14.43 0.90
C ALA A 239 -12.67 14.94 0.83
N LEU A 240 -11.87 14.46 -0.13
CA LEU A 240 -10.47 14.88 -0.26
C LEU A 240 -10.34 16.24 -0.93
N ASP A 241 -9.74 17.19 -0.22
CA ASP A 241 -9.37 18.50 -0.77
C ASP A 241 -8.00 18.42 -1.46
N TRP A 242 -8.02 18.40 -2.80
CA TRP A 242 -6.82 18.28 -3.60
C TRP A 242 -5.95 19.54 -3.60
N ASP A 243 -6.52 20.74 -3.42
CA ASP A 243 -5.76 21.97 -3.30
C ASP A 243 -4.98 21.99 -1.99
N GLU A 244 -5.59 21.51 -0.91
CA GLU A 244 -4.93 21.36 0.37
C GLU A 244 -3.82 20.31 0.31
N LEU A 245 -4.07 19.15 -0.28
CA LEU A 245 -3.05 18.11 -0.47
C LEU A 245 -1.87 18.58 -1.33
N GLU A 246 -2.12 19.33 -2.38
CA GLU A 246 -1.06 19.97 -3.19
C GLU A 246 -0.23 20.95 -2.33
N HIS A 247 -0.90 21.78 -1.54
CA HIS A 247 -0.25 22.71 -0.62
C HIS A 247 0.61 21.97 0.42
N TRP A 248 0.07 20.96 1.05
CA TRP A 248 0.79 20.17 2.06
C TRP A 248 2.00 19.46 1.45
N CYS A 249 1.79 18.75 0.36
CA CYS A 249 2.85 18.02 -0.34
C CYS A 249 4.00 18.96 -0.76
N ARG A 250 3.66 20.11 -1.34
CA ARG A 250 4.63 21.14 -1.75
C ARG A 250 5.39 21.70 -0.56
N THR A 251 4.69 22.13 0.49
CA THR A 251 5.31 22.74 1.67
C THR A 251 6.24 21.75 2.41
N GLN A 252 5.81 20.48 2.52
CA GLN A 252 6.66 19.43 3.09
C GLN A 252 7.97 19.27 2.29
N ILE A 253 7.89 19.23 0.97
CA ILE A 253 9.06 19.06 0.10
C ILE A 253 9.97 20.30 0.15
N GLU A 254 9.41 21.50 0.13
CA GLU A 254 10.16 22.76 0.18
C GLU A 254 10.91 22.93 1.50
N GLN A 255 10.29 22.58 2.63
CA GLN A 255 10.87 22.80 3.97
C GLN A 255 11.76 21.67 4.45
N ALA A 256 11.46 20.42 4.10
CA ALA A 256 12.15 19.25 4.64
C ALA A 256 12.64 18.24 3.57
N GLY A 257 12.41 18.52 2.29
CA GLY A 257 12.73 17.61 1.21
C GLY A 257 11.71 16.49 1.03
N SER A 258 11.92 15.65 0.01
CA SER A 258 11.06 14.49 -0.23
C SER A 258 11.43 13.33 0.70
N HIS A 259 10.42 12.68 1.30
CA HIS A 259 10.63 11.56 2.22
C HIS A 259 9.91 10.30 1.76
N TYR A 260 10.42 9.11 2.17
CA TYR A 260 9.81 7.82 1.84
C TYR A 260 8.44 7.62 2.50
N TYR A 261 8.21 8.16 3.69
CA TYR A 261 6.94 8.05 4.41
C TYR A 261 5.95 9.20 4.14
N GLN A 262 6.15 9.97 3.06
CA GLN A 262 5.30 11.14 2.77
C GLN A 262 3.82 10.77 2.59
N GLU A 263 3.51 9.66 1.95
CA GLU A 263 2.12 9.19 1.79
C GLU A 263 1.48 8.91 3.15
N GLN A 264 2.19 8.20 4.04
CA GLN A 264 1.73 7.94 5.40
C GLN A 264 1.52 9.23 6.19
N GLY A 265 2.43 10.20 6.05
CA GLY A 265 2.28 11.52 6.67
C GLY A 265 1.06 12.30 6.17
N LEU A 266 0.81 12.32 4.85
CA LEU A 266 -0.37 12.98 4.27
C LEU A 266 -1.67 12.32 4.72
N ILE A 267 -1.72 11.00 4.77
CA ILE A 267 -2.89 10.25 5.27
C ILE A 267 -3.11 10.52 6.76
N ALA A 268 -2.04 10.57 7.57
CA ALA A 268 -2.15 10.93 8.98
C ALA A 268 -2.74 12.34 9.18
N MET A 269 -2.35 13.31 8.35
CA MET A 269 -2.90 14.65 8.36
C MET A 269 -4.39 14.70 7.97
N LEU A 270 -4.79 13.91 6.96
CA LEU A 270 -6.21 13.76 6.59
C LEU A 270 -7.02 13.18 7.74
N MET A 271 -6.52 12.11 8.37
CA MET A 271 -7.22 11.40 9.45
C MET A 271 -7.28 12.20 10.74
N ALA A 272 -6.32 13.08 10.99
CA ALA A 272 -6.23 13.91 12.21
C ALA A 272 -7.48 14.77 12.48
N ARG A 273 -8.31 15.01 11.48
CA ARG A 273 -9.54 15.83 11.57
C ARG A 273 -10.80 15.03 11.82
N HIS A 274 -10.68 13.72 12.04
CA HIS A 274 -11.80 12.81 12.16
C HIS A 274 -11.66 11.88 13.37
N ASP A 275 -12.79 11.48 13.95
CA ASP A 275 -12.84 10.30 14.82
C ASP A 275 -12.74 9.05 13.93
N CYS A 276 -11.55 8.47 13.86
CA CYS A 276 -11.31 7.33 13.02
C CYS A 276 -11.73 6.02 13.68
N CYS A 277 -12.20 5.06 12.86
CA CYS A 277 -12.31 3.67 13.28
C CYS A 277 -10.90 3.06 13.29
N VAL A 278 -10.35 2.82 14.47
CA VAL A 278 -9.02 2.25 14.66
C VAL A 278 -9.12 0.74 14.77
N MET A 279 -8.40 0.01 13.93
CA MET A 279 -8.33 -1.45 14.02
C MET A 279 -7.59 -1.87 15.30
N PRO A 280 -8.15 -2.80 16.12
CA PRO A 280 -7.54 -3.23 17.37
C PRO A 280 -6.12 -3.78 17.16
N PRO A 281 -5.07 -3.19 17.77
CA PRO A 281 -3.69 -3.57 17.48
C PRO A 281 -3.32 -4.99 17.94
N GLU A 282 -4.02 -5.55 18.90
CA GLU A 282 -3.89 -6.94 19.35
C GLU A 282 -4.37 -7.95 18.30
N ASP A 283 -5.33 -7.58 17.47
CA ASP A 283 -5.88 -8.40 16.40
C ASP A 283 -5.31 -8.10 15.01
N TYR A 284 -4.77 -6.91 14.82
CA TYR A 284 -4.23 -6.39 13.55
C TYR A 284 -2.74 -6.05 13.73
N ILE A 285 -1.91 -7.09 13.76
CA ILE A 285 -0.50 -6.96 14.13
C ILE A 285 0.33 -6.45 12.98
N VAL A 286 0.97 -5.28 13.19
CA VAL A 286 2.03 -4.76 12.31
C VAL A 286 3.37 -5.35 12.76
N MET A 287 4.14 -5.87 11.81
CA MET A 287 5.46 -6.47 12.04
C MET A 287 5.43 -7.65 13.04
N PRO A 288 4.65 -8.73 12.75
CA PRO A 288 4.51 -9.87 13.66
C PRO A 288 5.86 -10.52 13.98
N GLY A 289 6.03 -10.89 15.25
CA GLY A 289 7.20 -11.62 15.73
C GLY A 289 7.25 -13.07 15.26
N PRO A 290 8.41 -13.75 15.36
CA PRO A 290 8.59 -15.11 14.82
C PRO A 290 7.59 -16.14 15.35
N ALA A 291 7.23 -16.09 16.62
CA ALA A 291 6.27 -17.02 17.22
C ALA A 291 4.87 -16.85 16.60
N GLU A 292 4.43 -15.60 16.43
CA GLU A 292 3.14 -15.27 15.82
C GLU A 292 3.10 -15.64 14.32
N VAL A 293 4.22 -15.49 13.61
CA VAL A 293 4.33 -15.93 12.20
C VAL A 293 4.20 -17.45 12.06
N ILE A 294 4.72 -18.23 13.00
CA ILE A 294 4.66 -19.71 12.97
C ILE A 294 3.30 -20.22 13.41
N SER A 295 2.67 -19.58 14.37
CA SER A 295 1.35 -19.97 14.90
C SER A 295 0.45 -18.73 15.04
N PRO A 296 -0.19 -18.28 13.93
CA PRO A 296 -1.00 -17.08 13.90
C PRO A 296 -2.18 -17.16 14.89
N GLN A 297 -2.26 -16.18 15.79
CA GLN A 297 -3.37 -16.02 16.72
C GLN A 297 -4.21 -14.78 16.41
N ALA A 298 -3.60 -13.75 15.83
CA ALA A 298 -4.27 -12.52 15.41
C ALA A 298 -5.18 -12.73 14.19
N GLN A 299 -6.05 -11.75 13.94
CA GLN A 299 -6.92 -11.75 12.76
C GLN A 299 -6.13 -11.42 11.50
N LEU A 300 -5.17 -10.49 11.60
CA LEU A 300 -4.37 -10.00 10.49
C LEU A 300 -2.91 -9.78 10.88
N HIS A 301 -2.00 -10.14 9.97
CA HIS A 301 -0.59 -9.74 10.02
C HIS A 301 -0.25 -8.80 8.86
N HIS A 302 0.37 -7.67 9.16
CA HIS A 302 1.00 -6.77 8.18
C HIS A 302 2.52 -6.95 8.25
N TYR A 303 3.09 -7.54 7.19
CA TYR A 303 4.51 -7.91 7.17
C TYR A 303 5.37 -6.79 6.59
N VAL A 304 5.91 -5.95 7.46
CA VAL A 304 6.84 -4.87 7.11
C VAL A 304 8.23 -5.10 7.70
N ALA A 305 9.22 -4.39 7.20
CA ALA A 305 10.59 -4.39 7.71
C ALA A 305 11.13 -5.80 8.00
N GLU A 306 11.48 -6.09 9.25
CA GLU A 306 12.11 -7.33 9.72
C GLU A 306 11.18 -8.56 9.65
N SER A 307 9.87 -8.38 9.61
CA SER A 307 8.92 -9.49 9.49
C SER A 307 8.77 -10.04 8.06
N LYS A 308 9.24 -9.31 7.03
CA LYS A 308 9.17 -9.74 5.62
C LYS A 308 9.74 -11.13 5.32
N PRO A 309 10.86 -11.57 5.88
CA PRO A 309 11.33 -12.95 5.68
C PRO A 309 10.32 -14.00 6.17
N GLY A 310 9.65 -13.73 7.30
CA GLY A 310 8.58 -14.60 7.82
C GLY A 310 7.39 -14.71 6.87
N TYR A 311 6.99 -13.60 6.25
CA TYR A 311 5.95 -13.57 5.22
C TYR A 311 6.22 -14.53 4.07
N PHE A 312 7.41 -14.41 3.45
CA PHE A 312 7.78 -15.20 2.29
C PHE A 312 8.11 -16.65 2.62
N ARG A 313 8.58 -16.94 3.83
CA ARG A 313 8.98 -18.29 4.24
C ARG A 313 7.84 -19.10 4.84
N HIS A 314 6.95 -18.49 5.60
CA HIS A 314 5.95 -19.17 6.43
C HIS A 314 4.53 -18.65 6.23
N GLY A 315 4.30 -17.34 6.30
CA GLY A 315 2.96 -16.73 6.43
C GLY A 315 1.95 -17.23 5.40
N TRP A 316 2.27 -17.15 4.11
CA TRP A 316 1.37 -17.57 3.04
C TRP A 316 1.05 -19.08 3.04
N LYS A 317 1.92 -19.92 3.63
CA LYS A 317 1.72 -21.38 3.67
C LYS A 317 0.54 -21.76 4.56
N HIS A 318 0.25 -20.95 5.59
CA HIS A 318 -0.95 -21.18 6.41
C HIS A 318 -2.24 -21.06 5.60
N ILE A 319 -2.26 -20.15 4.62
CA ILE A 319 -3.42 -19.95 3.75
C ILE A 319 -3.62 -21.16 2.82
N VAL A 320 -2.53 -21.69 2.26
CA VAL A 320 -2.60 -22.87 1.37
C VAL A 320 -2.94 -24.14 2.17
N ASN A 321 -2.30 -24.36 3.32
CA ASN A 321 -2.49 -25.58 4.12
C ASN A 321 -3.88 -25.65 4.77
N GLY A 322 -4.43 -24.52 5.25
CA GLY A 322 -5.78 -24.45 5.79
C GLY A 322 -6.88 -24.78 4.77
N TYR A 323 -6.57 -24.68 3.47
CA TYR A 323 -7.48 -25.09 2.39
C TYR A 323 -7.35 -26.59 2.05
N SER A 324 -6.21 -27.23 2.42
CA SER A 324 -5.93 -28.64 2.09
C SER A 324 -6.52 -29.64 3.08
N ASP A 325 -7.18 -29.19 4.14
CA ASP A 325 -7.78 -30.05 5.17
C ASP A 325 -9.31 -29.76 5.31
N PRO A 326 -10.13 -30.23 4.36
CA PRO A 326 -11.57 -30.32 4.59
C PRO A 326 -11.83 -31.61 5.39
N THR A 327 -11.83 -31.51 6.73
CA THR A 327 -12.42 -32.54 7.57
C THR A 327 -13.94 -32.60 7.39
#